data_21cc6e79aea2d0862ea003e19115e3bb
#
_entry.id   21cc6e79aea2d0862ea003e19115e3bb
#
_cell.length_a   1.000
_cell.length_b   1.000
_cell.length_c   1.000
_cell.angle_alpha   90.00
_cell.angle_beta   90.00
_cell.angle_gamma   90.00
#
_symmetry.space_group_name_H-M   'P 1'
#
loop_
_entity.id
_entity.type
_entity.pdbx_description
1 polymer ?
#
loop_
_entity_poly.entity_id
_entity_poly.type
_entity_poly.pdbx_seq_one_letter_code
_entity_poly.pdbx_strand_id
1 'polypeptide(L)'
;MTFPPNVKLLSTPRLIEGGSSQGNFRNFNLALHVKDERSSVMANRELLNKHYNLPSDPKWINQTHSNICIDASSIFSSIEADASYSNKPGVVCGILTADCLPVFVSNIQGTIVGVAHAGWRGIVGGVIESLLESINYKGDDLLVHLGPAISKSSYEVGEEVKSQYLAKNKSFERSFIKDNGSYYLDIYDAAKVVLEDFGVKSISGGDNCTYNDSENFFSYRRDGINSGRMAHLIWLE
;
A
#
# COMPACT_ATOMS: atom_id res chain seq x y z
N MET A 1 -14.23 2.82 12.70
CA MET A 1 -13.93 1.36 12.82
C MET A 1 -12.51 1.21 13.32
N THR A 2 -12.27 0.27 14.25
CA THR A 2 -10.93 0.00 14.80
C THR A 2 -10.57 -1.46 14.60
N PHE A 3 -9.34 -1.70 14.19
CA PHE A 3 -8.79 -3.06 14.19
C PHE A 3 -8.71 -3.62 15.61
N PRO A 4 -8.71 -4.96 15.78
CA PRO A 4 -8.46 -5.59 17.08
C PRO A 4 -7.19 -5.04 17.75
N PRO A 5 -7.14 -4.93 19.10
CA PRO A 5 -6.02 -4.29 19.81
C PRO A 5 -4.64 -4.91 19.53
N ASN A 6 -4.60 -6.20 19.20
CA ASN A 6 -3.37 -6.92 18.84
C ASN A 6 -2.99 -6.78 17.36
N VAL A 7 -3.80 -6.13 16.54
CA VAL A 7 -3.45 -5.81 15.16
C VAL A 7 -2.85 -4.41 15.12
N LYS A 8 -1.60 -4.33 14.69
CA LYS A 8 -0.89 -3.07 14.52
C LYS A 8 -0.67 -2.78 13.05
N LEU A 9 -0.92 -1.56 12.66
CA LEU A 9 -0.64 -1.07 11.31
C LEU A 9 -0.05 0.34 11.36
N LEU A 10 0.78 0.66 10.39
CA LEU A 10 1.36 1.99 10.27
C LEU A 10 1.67 2.32 8.81
N SER A 11 1.54 3.59 8.46
CA SER A 11 2.12 4.19 7.27
C SER A 11 3.13 5.24 7.71
N THR A 12 4.39 5.14 7.24
CA THR A 12 5.41 6.09 7.65
C THR A 12 5.21 7.44 6.96
N PRO A 13 5.53 8.55 7.66
CA PRO A 13 5.62 9.84 6.99
C PRO A 13 6.88 9.92 6.12
N ARG A 14 6.95 10.97 5.28
CA ARG A 14 8.14 11.34 4.54
C ARG A 14 9.26 11.87 5.43
N LEU A 15 8.89 12.56 6.52
CA LEU A 15 9.81 13.23 7.43
C LEU A 15 9.69 12.64 8.83
N ILE A 16 10.84 12.32 9.43
CA ILE A 16 10.95 11.86 10.82
C ILE A 16 12.24 12.43 11.44
N GLU A 17 12.25 12.66 12.73
CA GLU A 17 13.46 13.07 13.44
C GLU A 17 14.54 11.99 13.31
N GLY A 18 15.75 12.38 12.91
CA GLY A 18 16.87 11.44 12.71
C GLY A 18 16.90 10.78 11.33
N GLY A 19 15.99 11.10 10.42
CA GLY A 19 16.05 10.58 9.05
C GLY A 19 17.30 11.00 8.28
N SER A 20 17.89 10.09 7.51
CA SER A 20 19.24 10.22 6.94
C SER A 20 19.29 10.61 5.48
N SER A 21 18.23 10.37 4.69
CA SER A 21 18.21 10.68 3.26
C SER A 21 18.18 12.18 2.97
N GLN A 22 18.79 12.60 1.85
CA GLN A 22 18.95 13.99 1.48
C GLN A 22 18.23 14.34 0.15
N GLY A 23 18.18 15.61 -0.18
CA GLY A 23 17.59 16.09 -1.44
C GLY A 23 16.12 15.70 -1.59
N ASN A 24 15.77 15.18 -2.75
CA ASN A 24 14.38 14.76 -3.05
C ASN A 24 13.94 13.52 -2.23
N PHE A 25 14.88 12.75 -1.70
CA PHE A 25 14.64 11.60 -0.82
C PHE A 25 14.51 11.98 0.66
N ARG A 26 14.63 13.28 0.97
CA ARG A 26 14.58 13.80 2.34
C ARG A 26 13.24 13.47 2.98
N ASN A 27 13.27 12.97 4.22
CA ASN A 27 14.47 12.49 4.91
C ASN A 27 14.36 10.99 5.24
N PHE A 28 13.16 10.40 5.12
CA PHE A 28 12.87 9.04 5.60
C PHE A 28 12.53 8.08 4.44
N ASN A 29 13.32 8.14 3.35
CA ASN A 29 13.17 7.15 2.30
C ASN A 29 13.59 5.75 2.77
N LEU A 30 12.76 4.74 2.49
CA LEU A 30 12.94 3.35 2.89
C LEU A 30 13.21 2.40 1.73
N ALA A 31 13.23 2.91 0.49
CA ALA A 31 13.41 2.12 -0.72
C ALA A 31 14.86 2.02 -1.17
N LEU A 32 15.36 0.80 -1.32
CA LEU A 32 16.70 0.51 -1.86
C LEU A 32 16.77 0.50 -3.39
N HIS A 33 15.62 0.51 -4.07
CA HIS A 33 15.50 0.44 -5.54
C HIS A 33 15.33 1.81 -6.21
N VAL A 34 15.50 2.90 -5.46
CA VAL A 34 15.54 4.28 -5.96
C VAL A 34 16.96 4.82 -5.95
N LYS A 35 17.19 6.02 -6.53
CA LYS A 35 18.53 6.62 -6.66
C LYS A 35 19.02 7.34 -5.40
N ASP A 36 18.65 6.84 -4.21
CA ASP A 36 19.14 7.34 -2.93
C ASP A 36 20.41 6.60 -2.49
N GLU A 37 21.18 7.20 -1.60
CA GLU A 37 22.35 6.57 -1.01
C GLU A 37 21.96 5.35 -0.17
N ARG A 38 22.49 4.18 -0.51
CA ARG A 38 22.18 2.92 0.16
C ARG A 38 22.39 2.98 1.67
N SER A 39 23.47 3.63 2.12
CA SER A 39 23.78 3.81 3.55
C SER A 39 22.70 4.60 4.28
N SER A 40 22.18 5.65 3.66
CA SER A 40 21.09 6.47 4.21
C SER A 40 19.80 5.66 4.35
N VAL A 41 19.46 4.87 3.32
CA VAL A 41 18.28 3.99 3.37
C VAL A 41 18.41 2.93 4.44
N MET A 42 19.59 2.33 4.62
CA MET A 42 19.83 1.33 5.67
C MET A 42 19.71 1.96 7.06
N ALA A 43 20.28 3.15 7.29
CA ALA A 43 20.11 3.88 8.53
C ALA A 43 18.63 4.23 8.82
N ASN A 44 17.87 4.62 7.78
CA ASN A 44 16.43 4.84 7.91
C ASN A 44 15.67 3.56 8.28
N ARG A 45 16.04 2.40 7.74
CA ARG A 45 15.41 1.12 8.10
C ARG A 45 15.71 0.70 9.54
N GLU A 46 16.91 0.97 10.02
CA GLU A 46 17.27 0.77 11.46
C GLU A 46 16.47 1.73 12.34
N LEU A 47 16.37 3.01 11.93
CA LEU A 47 15.56 4.00 12.61
C LEU A 47 14.08 3.61 12.65
N LEU A 48 13.51 3.08 11.53
CA LEU A 48 12.15 2.57 11.45
C LEU A 48 11.87 1.54 12.56
N ASN A 49 12.73 0.51 12.65
CA ASN A 49 12.57 -0.56 13.63
C ASN A 49 12.60 -0.02 15.06
N LYS A 50 13.57 0.86 15.35
CA LYS A 50 13.75 1.44 16.69
C LYS A 50 12.65 2.42 17.07
N HIS A 51 12.27 3.31 16.15
CA HIS A 51 11.30 4.38 16.42
C HIS A 51 9.89 3.82 16.67
N TYR A 52 9.49 2.81 15.92
CA TYR A 52 8.16 2.20 16.04
C TYR A 52 8.15 0.92 16.90
N ASN A 53 9.28 0.54 17.51
CA ASN A 53 9.40 -0.67 18.34
C ASN A 53 8.88 -1.92 17.61
N LEU A 54 9.29 -2.11 16.35
CA LEU A 54 8.82 -3.24 15.56
C LEU A 54 9.27 -4.57 16.19
N PRO A 55 8.41 -5.60 16.22
CA PRO A 55 8.75 -6.89 16.85
C PRO A 55 9.80 -7.67 16.07
N SER A 56 9.96 -7.37 14.78
CA SER A 56 10.99 -7.93 13.88
C SER A 56 11.23 -7.00 12.70
N ASP A 57 12.27 -7.27 11.93
CA ASP A 57 12.48 -6.58 10.66
C ASP A 57 11.31 -6.84 9.70
N PRO A 58 10.80 -5.79 9.03
CA PRO A 58 9.73 -5.96 8.04
C PRO A 58 10.15 -6.94 6.93
N LYS A 59 9.23 -7.79 6.56
CA LYS A 59 9.39 -8.74 5.45
C LYS A 59 9.13 -8.01 4.13
N TRP A 60 10.21 -7.47 3.55
CA TRP A 60 10.14 -6.73 2.29
C TRP A 60 9.98 -7.68 1.10
N ILE A 61 9.12 -7.32 0.17
CA ILE A 61 8.89 -7.99 -1.11
C ILE A 61 9.42 -7.14 -2.26
N ASN A 62 9.77 -7.78 -3.37
CA ASN A 62 10.13 -7.08 -4.61
C ASN A 62 8.86 -6.80 -5.41
N GLN A 63 8.36 -5.57 -5.32
CA GLN A 63 7.10 -5.14 -5.93
C GLN A 63 7.28 -4.90 -7.43
N THR A 64 6.51 -5.61 -8.24
CA THR A 64 6.56 -5.57 -9.72
C THR A 64 5.22 -5.18 -10.34
N HIS A 65 4.26 -4.72 -9.54
CA HIS A 65 2.86 -4.49 -9.90
C HIS A 65 2.14 -5.77 -10.35
N SER A 66 2.54 -6.89 -9.77
CA SER A 66 1.91 -8.20 -9.95
C SER A 66 0.62 -8.34 -9.13
N ASN A 67 -0.01 -9.50 -9.22
CA ASN A 67 -1.09 -9.92 -8.32
C ASN A 67 -0.66 -11.04 -7.37
N ILE A 68 0.63 -11.24 -7.17
CA ILE A 68 1.16 -12.31 -6.32
C ILE A 68 1.03 -11.92 -4.86
N CYS A 69 0.42 -12.78 -4.06
CA CYS A 69 0.34 -12.68 -2.60
C CYS A 69 1.05 -13.86 -1.95
N ILE A 70 1.85 -13.62 -0.91
CA ILE A 70 2.68 -14.63 -0.25
C ILE A 70 2.54 -14.57 1.27
N ASP A 71 2.76 -15.72 1.94
CA ASP A 71 2.93 -15.76 3.40
C ASP A 71 4.25 -15.09 3.79
N ALA A 72 4.18 -13.98 4.51
CA ALA A 72 5.36 -13.23 4.95
C ALA A 72 6.29 -14.06 5.84
N SER A 73 5.77 -15.05 6.57
CA SER A 73 6.59 -15.95 7.41
C SER A 73 7.51 -16.87 6.61
N SER A 74 7.25 -17.03 5.32
CA SER A 74 8.05 -17.83 4.39
C SER A 74 9.13 -17.03 3.64
N ILE A 75 9.22 -15.70 3.87
CA ILE A 75 10.20 -14.85 3.20
C ILE A 75 11.56 -14.95 3.87
N PHE A 76 12.51 -15.60 3.20
CA PHE A 76 13.91 -15.72 3.63
C PHE A 76 14.89 -15.00 2.69
N SER A 77 14.43 -14.63 1.49
CA SER A 77 15.21 -13.91 0.47
C SER A 77 14.29 -12.99 -0.33
N SER A 78 14.86 -12.20 -1.25
CA SER A 78 14.07 -11.36 -2.16
C SER A 78 13.15 -12.24 -3.00
N ILE A 79 11.84 -11.93 -2.98
CA ILE A 79 10.80 -12.63 -3.74
C ILE A 79 9.88 -11.61 -4.40
N GLU A 80 9.49 -11.87 -5.64
CA GLU A 80 8.53 -11.03 -6.36
C GLU A 80 7.12 -11.27 -5.86
N ALA A 81 6.50 -10.20 -5.36
CA ALA A 81 5.11 -10.16 -4.94
C ALA A 81 4.67 -8.70 -4.75
N ASP A 82 3.37 -8.47 -4.71
CA ASP A 82 2.80 -7.15 -4.42
C ASP A 82 1.82 -7.20 -3.24
N ALA A 83 1.64 -8.37 -2.63
CA ALA A 83 0.92 -8.53 -1.38
C ALA A 83 1.59 -9.58 -0.49
N SER A 84 1.41 -9.42 0.81
CA SER A 84 1.83 -10.43 1.78
C SER A 84 0.87 -10.47 2.97
N TYR A 85 0.76 -11.63 3.60
CA TYR A 85 -0.06 -11.84 4.79
C TYR A 85 0.70 -12.68 5.82
N SER A 86 0.22 -12.66 7.07
CA SER A 86 0.71 -13.55 8.13
C SER A 86 -0.37 -13.81 9.17
N ASN A 87 -0.41 -15.02 9.69
CA ASN A 87 -1.14 -15.43 10.88
C ASN A 87 -0.22 -15.66 12.10
N LYS A 88 1.06 -15.30 11.99
CA LYS A 88 2.05 -15.48 13.06
C LYS A 88 2.32 -14.16 13.77
N PRO A 89 2.16 -14.09 15.10
CA PRO A 89 2.56 -12.93 15.87
C PRO A 89 4.03 -12.56 15.64
N GLY A 90 4.32 -11.27 15.65
CA GLY A 90 5.67 -10.75 15.47
C GLY A 90 6.18 -10.71 14.03
N VAL A 91 5.48 -11.30 13.05
CA VAL A 91 5.86 -11.19 11.62
C VAL A 91 5.30 -9.91 11.04
N VAL A 92 6.17 -8.99 10.61
CA VAL A 92 5.80 -7.69 10.05
C VAL A 92 5.70 -7.78 8.53
N CYS A 93 4.48 -7.76 7.99
CA CYS A 93 4.24 -7.63 6.54
C CYS A 93 4.52 -6.18 6.12
N GLY A 94 5.28 -5.98 5.04
CA GLY A 94 5.68 -4.63 4.63
C GLY A 94 5.71 -4.43 3.12
N ILE A 95 5.19 -3.29 2.67
CA ILE A 95 5.26 -2.79 1.30
C ILE A 95 5.78 -1.34 1.29
N LEU A 96 6.20 -0.90 0.11
CA LEU A 96 6.69 0.45 -0.13
C LEU A 96 5.85 1.14 -1.21
N THR A 97 5.42 2.37 -0.95
CA THR A 97 4.68 3.15 -1.97
C THR A 97 5.12 4.62 -2.04
N ALA A 98 4.82 5.24 -3.17
CA ALA A 98 4.68 6.67 -3.37
C ALA A 98 3.61 6.82 -4.46
N ASP A 99 2.38 7.14 -4.06
CA ASP A 99 1.13 7.26 -4.81
C ASP A 99 0.28 5.99 -4.92
N CYS A 100 0.84 4.80 -5.14
CA CYS A 100 0.06 3.57 -5.17
C CYS A 100 -0.62 3.32 -3.81
N LEU A 101 -1.81 2.72 -3.83
CA LEU A 101 -2.64 2.52 -2.65
C LEU A 101 -2.14 1.33 -1.80
N PRO A 102 -1.81 1.54 -0.51
CA PRO A 102 -1.64 0.43 0.43
C PRO A 102 -3.02 -0.01 0.95
N VAL A 103 -3.32 -1.30 0.81
CA VAL A 103 -4.55 -1.92 1.33
C VAL A 103 -4.18 -2.84 2.48
N PHE A 104 -4.57 -2.46 3.69
CA PHE A 104 -4.37 -3.26 4.90
C PHE A 104 -5.61 -4.07 5.19
N VAL A 105 -5.44 -5.33 5.52
CA VAL A 105 -6.52 -6.27 5.82
C VAL A 105 -6.24 -7.01 7.11
N SER A 106 -7.26 -7.22 7.92
CA SER A 106 -7.29 -8.18 9.03
C SER A 106 -8.67 -8.81 9.11
N ASN A 107 -8.77 -9.96 9.75
CA ASN A 107 -10.08 -10.46 10.17
C ASN A 107 -10.52 -9.80 11.50
N ILE A 108 -11.83 -9.86 11.80
CA ILE A 108 -12.41 -9.26 13.00
C ILE A 108 -11.88 -9.90 14.31
N GLN A 109 -11.35 -11.12 14.25
CA GLN A 109 -10.75 -11.80 15.40
C GLN A 109 -9.29 -11.38 15.64
N GLY A 110 -8.63 -10.69 14.71
CA GLY A 110 -7.22 -10.31 14.81
C GLY A 110 -6.28 -11.52 14.83
N THR A 111 -6.57 -12.54 14.01
CA THR A 111 -5.75 -13.78 13.94
C THR A 111 -4.95 -13.87 12.62
N ILE A 112 -5.21 -12.99 11.68
CA ILE A 112 -4.49 -12.88 10.40
C ILE A 112 -4.48 -11.44 9.93
N VAL A 113 -3.38 -11.02 9.34
CA VAL A 113 -3.19 -9.70 8.78
C VAL A 113 -2.55 -9.79 7.40
N GLY A 114 -2.73 -8.77 6.58
CA GLY A 114 -2.04 -8.66 5.31
C GLY A 114 -2.03 -7.25 4.76
N VAL A 115 -1.14 -7.00 3.80
CA VAL A 115 -1.03 -5.71 3.11
C VAL A 115 -0.76 -5.93 1.62
N ALA A 116 -1.42 -5.16 0.77
CA ALA A 116 -1.21 -5.15 -0.67
C ALA A 116 -0.75 -3.79 -1.19
N HIS A 117 0.19 -3.81 -2.13
CA HIS A 117 0.58 -2.69 -2.98
C HIS A 117 -0.39 -2.63 -4.17
N ALA A 118 -1.44 -1.85 -4.03
CA ALA A 118 -2.50 -1.74 -5.02
C ALA A 118 -2.30 -0.51 -5.92
N GLY A 119 -1.30 -0.54 -6.79
CA GLY A 119 -1.21 0.37 -7.93
C GLY A 119 -2.30 0.06 -8.96
N TRP A 120 -2.56 0.95 -9.93
CA TRP A 120 -3.62 0.75 -10.91
C TRP A 120 -3.51 -0.59 -11.67
N ARG A 121 -2.28 -1.01 -12.03
CA ARG A 121 -2.03 -2.32 -12.67
C ARG A 121 -2.34 -3.48 -11.73
N GLY A 122 -1.95 -3.36 -10.46
CA GLY A 122 -2.23 -4.37 -9.44
C GLY A 122 -3.73 -4.55 -9.19
N ILE A 123 -4.51 -3.45 -9.13
CA ILE A 123 -5.98 -3.52 -8.97
C ILE A 123 -6.62 -4.22 -10.17
N VAL A 124 -6.26 -3.82 -11.40
CA VAL A 124 -6.75 -4.51 -12.60
C VAL A 124 -6.31 -5.95 -12.63
N GLY A 125 -5.06 -6.23 -12.25
CA GLY A 125 -4.48 -7.58 -12.20
C GLY A 125 -5.03 -8.48 -11.10
N GLY A 126 -5.72 -7.92 -10.09
CA GLY A 126 -6.35 -8.71 -9.02
C GLY A 126 -5.51 -8.87 -7.76
N VAL A 127 -4.62 -7.92 -7.42
CA VAL A 127 -3.77 -8.01 -6.21
C VAL A 127 -4.60 -7.97 -4.92
N ILE A 128 -5.70 -7.20 -4.91
CA ILE A 128 -6.58 -7.13 -3.74
C ILE A 128 -7.31 -8.46 -3.57
N GLU A 129 -7.86 -9.00 -4.65
CA GLU A 129 -8.53 -10.30 -4.66
C GLU A 129 -7.57 -11.40 -4.16
N SER A 130 -6.34 -11.43 -4.68
CA SER A 130 -5.33 -12.42 -4.27
C SER A 130 -4.99 -12.33 -2.78
N LEU A 131 -4.95 -11.12 -2.21
CA LEU A 131 -4.75 -10.94 -0.77
C LEU A 131 -5.94 -11.47 0.03
N LEU A 132 -7.19 -11.12 -0.38
CA LEU A 132 -8.40 -11.54 0.30
C LEU A 132 -8.59 -13.07 0.25
N GLU A 133 -8.31 -13.69 -0.91
CA GLU A 133 -8.33 -15.14 -1.11
C GLU A 133 -7.27 -15.84 -0.24
N SER A 134 -6.07 -15.27 -0.14
CA SER A 134 -4.99 -15.83 0.70
C SER A 134 -5.33 -15.77 2.19
N ILE A 135 -6.04 -14.73 2.63
CA ILE A 135 -6.53 -14.59 4.00
C ILE A 135 -7.69 -15.58 4.27
N ASN A 136 -8.48 -15.91 3.24
CA ASN A 136 -9.51 -16.94 3.22
C ASN A 136 -10.59 -16.78 4.32
N TYR A 137 -11.12 -15.55 4.46
CA TYR A 137 -12.27 -15.23 5.30
C TYR A 137 -13.41 -14.64 4.46
N LYS A 138 -14.65 -14.72 4.96
CA LYS A 138 -15.78 -14.04 4.32
C LYS A 138 -15.62 -12.54 4.40
N GLY A 139 -16.10 -11.80 3.42
CA GLY A 139 -16.00 -10.35 3.37
C GLY A 139 -16.54 -9.65 4.63
N ASP A 140 -17.64 -10.13 5.19
CA ASP A 140 -18.23 -9.59 6.43
C ASP A 140 -17.32 -9.75 7.67
N ASP A 141 -16.40 -10.70 7.63
CA ASP A 141 -15.46 -10.97 8.73
C ASP A 141 -14.13 -10.21 8.54
N LEU A 142 -14.01 -9.37 7.50
CA LEU A 142 -12.81 -8.62 7.20
C LEU A 142 -12.92 -7.14 7.56
N LEU A 143 -11.83 -6.61 8.06
CA LEU A 143 -11.60 -5.19 8.31
C LEU A 143 -10.53 -4.70 7.33
N VAL A 144 -10.83 -3.62 6.61
CA VAL A 144 -9.91 -3.04 5.62
C VAL A 144 -9.62 -1.58 5.94
N HIS A 145 -8.34 -1.20 5.84
CA HIS A 145 -7.93 0.19 5.90
C HIS A 145 -7.17 0.57 4.63
N LEU A 146 -7.61 1.64 3.99
CA LEU A 146 -6.99 2.23 2.81
C LEU A 146 -6.00 3.31 3.27
N GLY A 147 -4.71 3.04 3.12
CA GLY A 147 -3.65 3.96 3.51
C GLY A 147 -3.48 5.12 2.53
N PRO A 148 -2.49 6.02 2.75
CA PRO A 148 -2.28 7.20 1.93
C PRO A 148 -1.89 6.83 0.48
N ALA A 149 -2.61 7.42 -0.49
CA ALA A 149 -2.38 7.25 -1.92
C ALA A 149 -2.62 8.57 -2.67
N ILE A 150 -2.36 8.59 -3.96
CA ILE A 150 -2.72 9.73 -4.81
C ILE A 150 -4.24 9.84 -4.95
N SER A 151 -4.79 11.03 -4.74
CA SER A 151 -6.23 11.28 -4.91
C SER A 151 -6.62 11.48 -6.37
N LYS A 152 -7.91 11.32 -6.67
CA LYS A 152 -8.49 11.51 -8.00
C LYS A 152 -8.20 12.88 -8.62
N SER A 153 -8.09 13.94 -7.82
CA SER A 153 -7.81 15.29 -8.32
C SER A 153 -6.41 15.45 -8.94
N SER A 154 -5.51 14.50 -8.64
CA SER A 154 -4.10 14.53 -9.07
C SER A 154 -3.70 13.31 -9.90
N TYR A 155 -4.62 12.35 -10.10
CA TYR A 155 -4.32 11.08 -10.76
C TYR A 155 -4.89 11.02 -12.17
N GLU A 156 -4.38 11.88 -13.05
CA GLU A 156 -4.65 11.80 -14.49
C GLU A 156 -4.12 10.48 -15.06
N VAL A 157 -4.93 9.80 -15.87
CA VAL A 157 -4.63 8.53 -16.53
C VAL A 157 -5.09 8.55 -17.98
N GLY A 158 -4.49 7.73 -18.83
CA GLY A 158 -4.91 7.57 -20.21
C GLY A 158 -6.21 6.76 -20.37
N GLU A 159 -6.81 6.85 -21.54
CA GLU A 159 -8.02 6.09 -21.88
C GLU A 159 -7.79 4.58 -21.85
N GLU A 160 -6.56 4.15 -22.13
CA GLU A 160 -6.15 2.73 -22.09
C GLU A 160 -6.25 2.16 -20.66
N VAL A 161 -6.02 2.98 -19.62
CA VAL A 161 -6.19 2.56 -18.23
C VAL A 161 -7.68 2.35 -17.95
N LYS A 162 -8.53 3.33 -18.30
CA LYS A 162 -9.98 3.21 -18.13
C LYS A 162 -10.52 1.97 -18.85
N SER A 163 -10.08 1.75 -20.08
CA SER A 163 -10.53 0.60 -20.89
C SER A 163 -10.19 -0.74 -20.24
N GLN A 164 -9.01 -0.88 -19.63
CA GLN A 164 -8.62 -2.09 -18.91
C GLN A 164 -9.50 -2.35 -17.67
N TYR A 165 -9.82 -1.32 -16.90
CA TYR A 165 -10.73 -1.43 -15.76
C TYR A 165 -12.12 -1.86 -16.18
N LEU A 166 -12.69 -1.23 -17.24
CA LEU A 166 -14.04 -1.54 -17.73
C LEU A 166 -14.13 -2.92 -18.38
N ALA A 167 -13.04 -3.41 -18.97
CA ALA A 167 -12.96 -4.77 -19.47
C ALA A 167 -13.01 -5.82 -18.36
N LYS A 168 -12.45 -5.49 -17.18
CA LYS A 168 -12.52 -6.36 -16.00
C LYS A 168 -13.90 -6.35 -15.34
N ASN A 169 -14.43 -5.15 -15.05
CA ASN A 169 -15.75 -4.98 -14.42
C ASN A 169 -16.31 -3.59 -14.73
N LYS A 170 -17.54 -3.53 -15.24
CA LYS A 170 -18.21 -2.26 -15.58
C LYS A 170 -18.47 -1.36 -14.35
N SER A 171 -18.53 -1.92 -13.14
CA SER A 171 -18.70 -1.17 -11.91
C SER A 171 -17.58 -0.15 -11.67
N PHE A 172 -16.40 -0.33 -12.28
CA PHE A 172 -15.31 0.64 -12.23
C PHE A 172 -15.59 1.95 -12.97
N GLU A 173 -16.67 2.07 -13.77
CA GLU A 173 -17.01 3.34 -14.43
C GLU A 173 -17.08 4.50 -13.41
N ARG A 174 -17.63 4.26 -12.23
CA ARG A 174 -17.78 5.25 -11.16
C ARG A 174 -16.45 5.78 -10.61
N SER A 175 -15.37 5.00 -10.78
CA SER A 175 -14.03 5.38 -10.30
C SER A 175 -13.31 6.33 -11.26
N PHE A 176 -13.90 6.68 -12.39
CA PHE A 176 -13.31 7.59 -13.39
C PHE A 176 -14.10 8.87 -13.51
N ILE A 177 -13.37 9.99 -13.48
CA ILE A 177 -13.91 11.31 -13.80
C ILE A 177 -13.32 11.75 -15.12
N LYS A 178 -14.14 12.28 -16.03
CA LYS A 178 -13.68 12.94 -17.25
C LYS A 178 -13.75 14.45 -17.06
N ASP A 179 -12.62 15.11 -17.19
CA ASP A 179 -12.51 16.56 -17.11
C ASP A 179 -11.61 17.09 -18.22
N ASN A 180 -12.07 18.09 -18.97
CA ASN A 180 -11.32 18.75 -20.07
C ASN A 180 -10.66 17.79 -21.06
N GLY A 181 -11.30 16.64 -21.33
CA GLY A 181 -10.79 15.61 -22.25
C GLY A 181 -9.87 14.58 -21.61
N SER A 182 -9.39 14.79 -20.40
CA SER A 182 -8.57 13.87 -19.62
C SER A 182 -9.42 12.99 -18.69
N TYR A 183 -8.92 11.78 -18.39
CA TYR A 183 -9.51 10.92 -17.37
C TYR A 183 -8.71 10.99 -16.07
N TYR A 184 -9.42 11.00 -14.96
CA TYR A 184 -8.87 10.96 -13.61
C TYR A 184 -9.38 9.73 -12.88
N LEU A 185 -8.47 8.94 -12.31
CA LEU A 185 -8.80 7.72 -11.57
C LEU A 185 -8.90 8.00 -10.06
N ASP A 186 -10.05 7.67 -9.48
CA ASP A 186 -10.20 7.52 -8.03
C ASP A 186 -9.73 6.12 -7.63
N ILE A 187 -8.46 6.00 -7.23
CA ILE A 187 -7.86 4.71 -6.86
C ILE A 187 -8.50 4.14 -5.59
N TYR A 188 -8.99 5.01 -4.70
CA TYR A 188 -9.70 4.59 -3.50
C TYR A 188 -11.05 3.97 -3.85
N ASP A 189 -11.81 4.62 -4.75
CA ASP A 189 -13.09 4.07 -5.19
C ASP A 189 -12.88 2.78 -6.01
N ALA A 190 -11.85 2.70 -6.83
CA ALA A 190 -11.51 1.47 -7.55
C ALA A 190 -11.21 0.30 -6.60
N ALA A 191 -10.48 0.54 -5.51
CA ALA A 191 -10.29 -0.48 -4.49
C ALA A 191 -11.60 -0.85 -3.78
N LYS A 192 -12.48 0.13 -3.50
CA LYS A 192 -13.79 -0.14 -2.89
C LYS A 192 -14.67 -1.01 -3.80
N VAL A 193 -14.65 -0.82 -5.12
CA VAL A 193 -15.38 -1.69 -6.06
C VAL A 193 -14.98 -3.16 -5.84
N VAL A 194 -13.68 -3.46 -5.78
CA VAL A 194 -13.19 -4.83 -5.56
C VAL A 194 -13.61 -5.36 -4.19
N LEU A 195 -13.45 -4.55 -3.15
CA LEU A 195 -13.78 -4.93 -1.77
C LEU A 195 -15.29 -5.19 -1.59
N GLU A 196 -16.13 -4.36 -2.19
CA GLU A 196 -17.60 -4.50 -2.19
C GLU A 196 -18.03 -5.77 -2.94
N ASP A 197 -17.44 -6.07 -4.10
CA ASP A 197 -17.70 -7.29 -4.86
C ASP A 197 -17.30 -8.55 -4.07
N PHE A 198 -16.27 -8.45 -3.21
CA PHE A 198 -15.86 -9.52 -2.29
C PHE A 198 -16.75 -9.62 -1.05
N GLY A 199 -17.65 -8.66 -0.85
CA GLY A 199 -18.57 -8.60 0.30
C GLY A 199 -17.98 -7.93 1.56
N VAL A 200 -16.87 -7.20 1.44
CA VAL A 200 -16.29 -6.44 2.55
C VAL A 200 -17.18 -5.23 2.88
N LYS A 201 -17.68 -5.18 4.11
CA LYS A 201 -18.52 -4.06 4.59
C LYS A 201 -17.75 -3.03 5.41
N SER A 202 -16.63 -3.44 5.93
CA SER A 202 -15.87 -2.71 6.94
C SER A 202 -14.61 -2.09 6.35
N ILE A 203 -14.75 -0.91 5.70
CA ILE A 203 -13.67 -0.17 5.03
C ILE A 203 -13.47 1.17 5.72
N SER A 204 -12.23 1.55 5.99
CA SER A 204 -11.81 2.83 6.59
C SER A 204 -10.65 3.47 5.82
N GLY A 205 -10.32 4.73 6.10
CA GLY A 205 -9.26 5.48 5.42
C GLY A 205 -9.65 5.97 4.04
N GLY A 206 -8.65 6.33 3.22
CA GLY A 206 -8.89 6.86 1.89
C GLY A 206 -9.04 8.38 1.81
N ASP A 207 -8.55 9.11 2.83
CA ASP A 207 -8.76 10.57 2.97
C ASP A 207 -7.51 11.40 2.64
N ASN A 208 -6.38 10.75 2.33
CA ASN A 208 -5.09 11.43 2.08
C ASN A 208 -4.81 11.56 0.58
N CYS A 209 -4.00 12.57 0.23
CA CYS A 209 -3.44 12.71 -1.11
C CYS A 209 -1.91 12.86 -1.04
N THR A 210 -1.18 11.84 -1.45
CA THR A 210 0.29 11.86 -1.43
C THR A 210 0.89 12.93 -2.34
N TYR A 211 0.21 13.29 -3.43
CA TYR A 211 0.64 14.34 -4.35
C TYR A 211 0.50 15.72 -3.74
N ASN A 212 -0.65 16.02 -3.10
CA ASN A 212 -0.95 17.34 -2.57
C ASN A 212 -0.26 17.62 -1.23
N ASP A 213 -0.14 16.60 -0.39
CA ASP A 213 0.51 16.71 0.92
C ASP A 213 2.00 16.35 0.83
N SER A 214 2.79 17.29 0.32
CA SER A 214 4.22 17.13 0.11
C SER A 214 5.05 17.17 1.40
N GLU A 215 4.49 17.62 2.51
CA GLU A 215 5.17 17.64 3.80
C GLU A 215 5.18 16.26 4.44
N ASN A 216 4.07 15.53 4.29
CA ASN A 216 3.90 14.24 4.93
C ASN A 216 4.23 13.05 4.02
N PHE A 217 4.13 13.19 2.68
CA PHE A 217 4.25 12.04 1.79
C PHE A 217 5.19 12.24 0.61
N PHE A 218 5.91 11.19 0.26
CA PHE A 218 6.55 11.07 -1.06
C PHE A 218 5.49 10.84 -2.13
N SER A 219 5.73 11.39 -3.33
CA SER A 219 4.87 11.18 -4.49
C SER A 219 5.71 10.99 -5.76
N TYR A 220 5.53 9.86 -6.41
CA TYR A 220 6.17 9.59 -7.70
C TYR A 220 5.61 10.49 -8.81
N ARG A 221 4.31 10.79 -8.78
CA ARG A 221 3.66 11.69 -9.73
C ARG A 221 4.22 13.11 -9.66
N ARG A 222 4.55 13.58 -8.46
CA ARG A 222 5.10 14.91 -8.22
C ARG A 222 6.61 14.95 -8.53
N ASP A 223 7.38 14.01 -8.00
CA ASP A 223 8.85 14.06 -7.90
C ASP A 223 9.55 13.11 -8.90
N GLY A 224 8.78 12.28 -9.63
CA GLY A 224 9.27 11.34 -10.62
C GLY A 224 10.20 10.26 -10.03
N ILE A 225 11.19 9.87 -10.83
CA ILE A 225 12.16 8.80 -10.49
C ILE A 225 13.02 9.12 -9.25
N ASN A 226 13.06 10.39 -8.85
CA ASN A 226 13.80 10.84 -7.67
C ASN A 226 12.94 10.87 -6.39
N SER A 227 11.75 10.28 -6.42
CA SER A 227 10.89 10.18 -5.23
C SER A 227 11.34 9.04 -4.32
N GLY A 228 11.38 9.30 -2.99
CA GLY A 228 11.48 8.26 -1.97
C GLY A 228 10.21 7.41 -1.89
N ARG A 229 10.20 6.48 -0.93
CA ARG A 229 9.03 5.61 -0.65
C ARG A 229 8.72 5.61 0.84
N MET A 230 7.43 5.68 1.18
CA MET A 230 6.91 5.36 2.50
C MET A 230 6.82 3.85 2.68
N ALA A 231 6.96 3.39 3.93
CA ALA A 231 6.62 2.03 4.31
C ALA A 231 5.19 1.95 4.83
N HIS A 232 4.53 0.85 4.51
CA HIS A 232 3.22 0.49 5.02
C HIS A 232 3.33 -0.90 5.62
N LEU A 233 3.14 -1.00 6.94
CA LEU A 233 3.44 -2.19 7.74
C LEU A 233 2.19 -2.63 8.48
N ILE A 234 2.00 -3.96 8.61
CA ILE A 234 0.95 -4.55 9.43
C ILE A 234 1.47 -5.83 10.09
N TRP A 235 1.12 -6.06 11.38
CA TRP A 235 1.51 -7.26 12.12
C TRP A 235 0.54 -7.57 13.24
N LEU A 236 0.67 -8.78 13.78
CA LEU A 236 0.03 -9.24 15.01
C LEU A 236 1.00 -9.11 16.19
N GLU A 237 0.53 -8.57 17.32
CA GLU A 237 1.20 -8.66 18.63
C GLU A 237 0.89 -9.95 19.36
#